data_941aa32f844d1dbdc4becafd0d62d87f
#
_entry.id   941aa32f844d1dbdc4becafd0d62d87f
#
_cell.length_a   1.000
_cell.length_b   1.000
_cell.length_c   1.000
_cell.angle_alpha   90.00
_cell.angle_beta   90.00
_cell.angle_gamma   90.00
#
_symmetry.space_group_name_H-M   'P 1'
#
loop_
_entity.id
_entity.type
_entity.pdbx_description
1 polymer ?
#
loop_
_entity_poly.entity_id
_entity_poly.type
_entity_poly.pdbx_seq_one_letter_code
_entity_poly.pdbx_strand_id
1 'polypeptide(L)' 'MPLTISEILKDEALRRHEFPVAARQTFLAHAGVSPLPRRVVEAIGAYAQAGSIDDQEEALEPGLVGQVRRLAAGLIGA' A
#
# COMPACT_ATOMS: atom_id res chain seq x y z
N MET A 1 -5.79 -13.77 -2.13
CA MET A 1 -4.57 -13.90 -2.95
C MET A 1 -3.90 -12.54 -3.07
N PRO A 2 -2.60 -12.49 -2.82
CA PRO A 2 -1.90 -11.22 -3.04
C PRO A 2 -1.89 -10.89 -4.54
N LEU A 3 -2.10 -9.63 -4.85
CA LEU A 3 -2.09 -9.13 -6.20
C LEU A 3 -0.64 -8.97 -6.66
N THR A 4 -0.31 -9.46 -7.85
CA THR A 4 1.03 -9.31 -8.41
C THR A 4 1.11 -8.11 -9.34
N ILE A 5 2.33 -7.61 -9.55
CA ILE A 5 2.57 -6.51 -10.49
C ILE A 5 2.15 -6.92 -11.91
N SER A 6 2.42 -8.18 -12.30
CA SER A 6 2.01 -8.69 -13.61
C SER A 6 0.51 -8.62 -13.83
N GLU A 7 -0.28 -8.96 -12.82
CA GLU A 7 -1.73 -8.90 -12.90
C GLU A 7 -2.22 -7.47 -13.06
N ILE A 8 -1.62 -6.53 -12.32
CA ILE A 8 -1.96 -5.11 -12.40
C ILE A 8 -1.65 -4.56 -13.80
N LEU A 9 -0.50 -4.91 -14.36
CA LEU A 9 -0.08 -4.39 -15.67
C LEU A 9 -0.91 -4.93 -16.83
N LYS A 10 -1.54 -6.10 -16.68
CA LYS A 10 -2.34 -6.71 -17.73
C LYS A 10 -3.80 -6.27 -17.72
N ASP A 11 -4.28 -5.73 -16.62
CA ASP A 11 -5.69 -5.38 -16.46
C ASP A 11 -5.82 -3.90 -16.14
N GLU A 12 -6.32 -3.13 -17.10
CA GLU A 12 -6.49 -1.69 -16.96
C GLU A 12 -7.47 -1.31 -15.86
N ALA A 13 -8.56 -2.04 -15.72
CA ALA A 13 -9.55 -1.78 -14.68
C ALA A 13 -8.95 -2.04 -13.29
N LEU A 14 -8.16 -3.11 -13.17
CA LEU A 14 -7.50 -3.44 -11.92
C LEU A 14 -6.43 -2.40 -11.56
N ARG A 15 -5.69 -1.93 -12.56
CA ARG A 15 -4.69 -0.87 -12.38
C ARG A 15 -5.32 0.42 -11.87
N ARG A 16 -6.44 0.81 -12.46
CA ARG A 16 -7.17 2.04 -12.03
C ARG A 16 -7.76 1.90 -10.65
N HIS A 17 -8.20 0.70 -10.29
CA HIS A 17 -8.72 0.43 -8.96
C HIS A 17 -7.62 0.54 -7.91
N GLU A 18 -6.47 -0.10 -8.15
CA GLU A 18 -5.34 -0.10 -7.20
C GLU A 18 -4.66 1.27 -7.11
N PHE A 19 -4.60 1.99 -8.23
CA PHE A 19 -3.98 3.32 -8.30
C PHE A 19 -5.02 4.34 -8.79
N PRO A 20 -5.86 4.87 -7.89
CA PRO A 20 -6.96 5.75 -8.29
C PRO A 20 -6.53 6.97 -9.11
N VAL A 21 -5.29 7.45 -8.94
CA VAL A 21 -4.77 8.57 -9.73
C VAL A 21 -4.78 8.24 -11.22
N ALA A 22 -4.61 6.99 -11.61
CA ALA A 22 -4.58 6.57 -13.01
C ALA A 22 -5.91 6.76 -13.73
N ALA A 23 -7.03 6.81 -12.99
CA ALA A 23 -8.35 7.08 -13.58
C ALA A 23 -8.57 8.56 -13.86
N ARG A 24 -7.76 9.45 -13.27
CA ARG A 24 -7.93 10.91 -13.38
C ARG A 24 -6.88 11.57 -14.25
N GLN A 25 -5.65 11.06 -14.22
CA GLN A 25 -4.53 11.68 -14.94
C GLN A 25 -3.37 10.70 -15.08
N THR A 26 -2.46 11.02 -16.01
CA THR A 26 -1.15 10.37 -16.07
C THR A 26 -0.23 11.09 -15.10
N PHE A 27 0.20 10.39 -14.05
CA PHE A 27 1.03 10.98 -13.01
C PHE A 27 2.49 10.56 -13.20
N LEU A 28 3.37 11.54 -13.45
CA LEU A 28 4.77 11.29 -13.73
C LEU A 28 5.73 11.90 -12.70
N ALA A 29 5.22 12.62 -11.71
CA ALA A 29 6.03 13.36 -10.73
C ALA A 29 6.40 12.51 -9.51
N HIS A 30 6.77 11.26 -9.72
CA HIS A 30 7.08 10.32 -8.62
C HIS A 30 8.36 10.65 -7.85
N ALA A 31 9.20 11.55 -8.37
CA ALA A 31 10.39 12.00 -7.66
C ALA A 31 10.05 12.87 -6.45
N GLY A 32 8.86 13.45 -6.43
CA GLY A 32 8.36 14.20 -5.28
C GLY A 32 7.57 13.29 -4.34
N VAL A 33 6.29 13.62 -4.14
CA VAL A 33 5.38 12.84 -3.31
C VAL A 33 4.40 12.10 -4.21
N SER A 34 4.43 10.77 -4.18
CA SER A 34 3.56 9.94 -5.01
C SER A 34 2.18 9.77 -4.37
N PRO A 35 1.12 9.66 -5.20
CA PRO A 35 -0.20 9.27 -4.70
C PRO A 35 -0.16 7.87 -4.09
N LEU A 36 -1.02 7.65 -3.11
CA LEU A 36 -1.09 6.36 -2.42
C LEU A 36 -1.89 5.33 -3.22
N PRO A 37 -1.42 4.08 -3.32
CA PRO A 37 -2.24 2.98 -3.82
C PRO A 37 -3.44 2.74 -2.90
N ARG A 38 -4.51 2.18 -3.46
CA ARG A 38 -5.73 1.92 -2.69
C ARG A 38 -5.47 1.03 -1.46
N ARG A 39 -4.64 0.02 -1.58
CA ARG A 39 -4.31 -0.86 -0.46
C ARG A 39 -3.66 -0.14 0.70
N VAL A 40 -2.83 0.85 0.40
CA VAL A 40 -2.19 1.68 1.43
C VAL A 40 -3.23 2.55 2.13
N VAL A 41 -4.15 3.16 1.37
CA VAL A 41 -5.24 3.96 1.92
C VAL A 41 -6.11 3.12 2.86
N GLU A 42 -6.46 1.91 2.43
CA GLU A 42 -7.27 0.99 3.24
C GLU A 42 -6.56 0.57 4.52
N ALA A 43 -5.26 0.29 4.45
CA ALA A 43 -4.46 -0.09 5.61
C ALA A 43 -4.35 1.06 6.62
N ILE A 44 -4.12 2.28 6.14
CA ILE A 44 -4.06 3.47 7.00
C ILE A 44 -5.42 3.69 7.67
N GLY A 45 -6.50 3.59 6.90
CA GLY A 45 -7.85 3.76 7.43
C GLY A 45 -8.19 2.73 8.51
N ALA A 46 -7.84 1.48 8.28
CA ALA A 46 -8.07 0.40 9.25
C ALA A 46 -7.27 0.63 10.54
N TYR A 47 -6.02 1.04 10.43
CA TYR A 47 -5.18 1.37 11.57
C TYR A 47 -5.77 2.55 12.35
N ALA A 48 -6.16 3.61 11.66
CA ALA A 48 -6.73 4.80 12.30
C ALA A 48 -8.02 4.46 13.04
N GLN A 49 -8.88 3.66 12.43
CA GLN A 49 -10.15 3.23 13.04
C GLN A 49 -9.89 2.37 14.28
N ALA A 50 -8.99 1.39 14.19
CA ALA A 50 -8.64 0.55 15.32
C ALA A 50 -8.01 1.35 16.47
N GLY A 51 -7.18 2.33 16.12
CA GLY A 51 -6.55 3.22 17.10
C GLY A 51 -7.51 4.19 17.76
N SER A 52 -8.72 4.38 17.22
CA SER A 52 -9.74 5.22 17.85
C SER A 52 -10.56 4.48 18.88
N ILE A 53 -10.60 3.15 18.79
CA ILE A 53 -11.36 2.29 19.71
C ILE A 53 -10.45 1.80 20.84
N ASP A 54 -9.20 1.54 20.50
CA ASP A 54 -8.19 1.04 21.42
C ASP A 54 -6.96 1.95 21.32
N ASP A 55 -5.89 1.69 22.08
CA ASP A 55 -4.70 2.51 21.92
C ASP A 55 -3.95 2.14 20.63
N GLN A 56 -3.06 3.04 20.20
CA GLN A 56 -2.37 2.88 18.91
C GLN A 56 -1.39 1.70 18.90
N GLU A 57 -0.85 1.33 20.06
CA GLU A 57 0.05 0.18 20.14
C GLU A 57 -0.72 -1.12 19.92
N GLU A 58 -1.92 -1.22 20.47
CA GLU A 58 -2.78 -2.39 20.31
C GLU A 58 -3.29 -2.52 18.88
N ALA A 59 -3.47 -1.39 18.18
CA ALA A 59 -3.92 -1.39 16.79
C ALA A 59 -2.85 -1.88 15.82
N LEU A 60 -1.57 -1.81 16.20
CA LEU A 60 -0.46 -2.22 15.35
C LEU A 60 -0.27 -3.73 15.45
N GLU A 61 -0.27 -4.41 14.29
CA GLU A 61 -0.10 -5.86 14.25
C GLU A 61 1.28 -6.26 14.78
N PRO A 62 1.36 -7.24 15.71
CA PRO A 62 2.65 -7.71 16.22
C PRO A 62 3.56 -8.21 15.10
N GLY A 63 4.81 -7.81 15.13
CA GLY A 63 5.80 -8.26 14.16
C GLY A 63 5.75 -7.54 12.82
N LEU A 64 4.86 -6.55 12.65
CA LEU A 64 4.72 -5.82 11.40
C LEU A 64 6.02 -5.16 10.95
N VAL A 65 6.75 -4.51 11.85
CA VAL A 65 8.01 -3.83 11.51
C VAL A 65 9.04 -4.83 11.00
N GLY A 66 9.16 -5.99 11.64
CA GLY A 66 10.07 -7.05 11.20
C GLY A 66 9.68 -7.60 9.84
N GLN A 67 8.39 -7.75 9.58
CA GLN A 67 7.88 -8.21 8.29
C GLN A 67 8.21 -7.22 7.17
N VAL A 68 8.02 -5.93 7.43
CA VAL A 68 8.34 -4.87 6.46
C VAL A 68 9.83 -4.85 6.16
N ARG A 69 10.67 -5.01 7.18
CA ARG A 69 12.13 -5.08 6.98
C ARG A 69 12.53 -6.25 6.09
N ARG A 70 11.92 -7.42 6.29
CA ARG A 70 12.21 -8.59 5.45
C ARG A 70 11.78 -8.38 4.01
N LEU A 71 10.61 -7.78 3.79
CA LEU A 71 10.13 -7.47 2.44
C LEU A 71 11.04 -6.48 1.73
N ALA A 72 11.48 -5.42 2.43
CA ALA A 72 12.39 -4.43 1.87
C ALA A 72 13.75 -5.04 1.53
N ALA A 73 14.28 -5.87 2.43
CA ALA A 73 15.56 -6.56 2.20
C ALA A 73 15.48 -7.46 0.97
N GLY A 74 14.39 -8.19 0.79
CA GLY A 74 14.19 -9.04 -0.39
C GLY A 74 14.16 -8.23 -1.67
N LEU A 75 13.54 -7.06 -1.64
CA LEU A 75 13.43 -6.20 -2.82
C LEU A 75 14.78 -5.69 -3.31
N ILE A 76 15.70 -5.36 -2.40
CA ILE A 76 17.03 -4.81 -2.75
C ILE A 76 18.13 -5.86 -2.73
N GLY A 77 17.82 -7.11 -2.46
CA GLY A 77 18.80 -8.20 -2.44
C GLY A 77 19.69 -8.22 -1.23
N ALA A 78 19.26 -7.66 -0.12
CA ALA A 78 20.03 -7.62 1.11
C ALA A 78 19.72 -8.79 2.04
#